data_9b6db5f4c85d0f48c20864fb4148f04f
#
_entry.id   9b6db5f4c85d0f48c20864fb4148f04f
#
_cell.length_a   1.000
_cell.length_b   1.000
_cell.length_c   1.000
_cell.angle_alpha   90.00
_cell.angle_beta   90.00
_cell.angle_gamma   90.00
#
_symmetry.space_group_name_H-M   'P 1'
#
loop_
_entity.id
_entity.type
_entity.pdbx_description
1 polymer ?
#
loop_
_entity_poly.entity_id
_entity_poly.type
_entity_poly.pdbx_seq_one_letter_code
_entity_poly.pdbx_strand_id
1 'polypeptide(L)'
;SRGLGDVYKRQAVKAGLKRRKENPDYTGKEPFNYFLSVLFPDDELMILPYNRVVKDLNGLEKEGFLKKAEEKFEIHLLGKEAFAPDQKGTFGMYLEGEWYGLKIRPEYESEDPVAGLDVSILQDQLLGPVLGIGDPRTDCRIDFIGGIRGLKELERRADSDMKLAFSMYPTSITELLAVADAGQLMPPKSTWFEPKLRSGLFIHRLS
;
A
#
# COMPACT_ATOMS: atom_id res chain seq x y z
N SER A 1 3.59 18.21 -3.91
CA SER A 1 3.10 16.93 -3.38
C SER A 1 4.10 15.81 -3.65
N ARG A 2 5.00 15.52 -2.71
CA ARG A 2 6.03 14.47 -2.86
C ARG A 2 5.49 13.05 -2.61
N GLY A 3 4.34 12.88 -1.98
CA GLY A 3 3.79 11.56 -1.63
C GLY A 3 2.80 10.96 -2.63
N LEU A 4 2.16 11.76 -3.44
CA LEU A 4 1.14 11.34 -4.42
C LEU A 4 1.72 11.16 -5.82
N GLY A 5 2.95 10.65 -5.91
CA GLY A 5 3.66 10.42 -7.16
C GLY A 5 3.00 9.34 -8.01
N ASP A 6 1.90 9.68 -8.64
CA ASP A 6 1.28 8.88 -9.67
C ASP A 6 2.28 8.64 -10.81
N VAL A 7 2.29 7.45 -11.37
CA VAL A 7 3.15 7.05 -12.51
C VAL A 7 3.03 8.05 -13.65
N TYR A 8 1.84 8.59 -13.91
CA TYR A 8 1.57 9.59 -14.95
C TYR A 8 2.37 10.89 -14.75
N LYS A 9 2.42 11.39 -13.50
CA LYS A 9 3.15 12.62 -13.19
C LYS A 9 4.64 12.45 -13.42
N ARG A 10 5.21 11.30 -13.03
CA ARG A 10 6.62 10.98 -13.30
C ARG A 10 6.91 10.85 -14.79
N GLN A 11 6.01 10.25 -15.56
CA GLN A 11 6.13 10.14 -17.01
C GLN A 11 6.03 11.51 -17.68
N ALA A 12 5.08 12.37 -17.27
CA ALA A 12 4.94 13.73 -17.78
C ALA A 12 6.21 14.56 -17.52
N VAL A 13 6.75 14.50 -16.29
CA VAL A 13 8.00 15.20 -15.93
C VAL A 13 9.17 14.68 -16.77
N LYS A 14 9.33 13.37 -16.93
CA LYS A 14 10.40 12.78 -17.77
C LYS A 14 10.28 13.21 -19.22
N ALA A 15 9.07 13.21 -19.78
CA ALA A 15 8.81 13.66 -21.14
C ALA A 15 9.13 15.15 -21.32
N GLY A 16 8.74 16.00 -20.36
CA GLY A 16 9.07 17.43 -20.36
C GLY A 16 10.58 17.67 -20.30
N LEU A 17 11.28 17.00 -19.39
CA LEU A 17 12.75 17.10 -19.27
C LEU A 17 13.48 16.64 -20.55
N LYS A 18 12.97 15.60 -21.23
CA LYS A 18 13.52 15.13 -22.49
C LYS A 18 13.34 16.20 -23.58
N ARG A 19 12.11 16.72 -23.76
CA ARG A 19 11.81 17.77 -24.74
C ARG A 19 12.60 19.05 -24.49
N ARG A 20 12.78 19.44 -23.23
CA ARG A 20 13.64 20.58 -22.89
C ARG A 20 15.07 20.40 -23.37
N LYS A 21 15.65 19.21 -23.22
CA LYS A 21 17.02 18.91 -23.67
C LYS A 21 17.14 18.90 -25.20
N GLU A 22 16.06 18.52 -25.89
CA GLU A 22 16.02 18.38 -27.36
C GLU A 22 15.60 19.66 -28.05
N ASN A 23 15.19 20.70 -27.33
CA ASN A 23 14.74 21.99 -27.88
C ASN A 23 15.85 23.05 -27.77
N PRO A 24 16.54 23.41 -28.86
CA PRO A 24 17.60 24.41 -28.84
C PRO A 24 17.08 25.83 -28.54
N ASP A 25 15.79 26.08 -28.85
CA ASP A 25 15.13 27.38 -28.66
C ASP A 25 14.28 27.43 -27.39
N TYR A 26 14.66 26.66 -26.35
CA TYR A 26 13.94 26.57 -25.10
C TYR A 26 13.81 27.93 -24.41
N THR A 27 12.57 28.38 -24.20
CA THR A 27 12.22 29.69 -23.59
C THR A 27 11.73 29.59 -22.16
N GLY A 28 11.35 28.38 -21.71
CA GLY A 28 10.72 28.14 -20.41
C GLY A 28 9.21 28.26 -20.40
N LYS A 29 8.60 28.69 -21.52
CA LYS A 29 7.14 28.90 -21.64
C LYS A 29 6.41 27.80 -22.40
N GLU A 30 7.12 26.81 -22.86
CA GLU A 30 6.58 25.70 -23.65
C GLU A 30 5.58 24.86 -22.84
N PRO A 31 4.51 24.35 -23.50
CA PRO A 31 3.47 23.57 -22.85
C PRO A 31 3.99 22.35 -22.06
N PHE A 32 5.08 21.74 -22.50
CA PHE A 32 5.67 20.58 -21.81
C PHE A 32 6.31 20.91 -20.44
N ASN A 33 6.42 22.20 -20.05
CA ASN A 33 6.85 22.60 -18.71
C ASN A 33 5.72 22.50 -17.69
N TYR A 34 4.51 22.27 -18.13
CA TYR A 34 3.31 22.19 -17.30
C TYR A 34 2.71 20.80 -17.40
N PHE A 35 1.96 20.40 -16.39
CA PHE A 35 1.13 19.20 -16.42
C PHE A 35 -0.19 19.48 -15.71
N LEU A 36 -1.22 18.74 -16.10
CA LEU A 36 -2.53 18.85 -15.48
C LEU A 36 -2.45 18.33 -14.04
N SER A 37 -2.85 19.15 -13.09
CA SER A 37 -2.96 18.79 -11.69
C SER A 37 -4.37 19.05 -11.19
N VAL A 38 -4.88 18.14 -10.36
CA VAL A 38 -6.14 18.33 -9.63
C VAL A 38 -5.79 18.41 -8.15
N LEU A 39 -6.29 19.44 -7.50
CA LEU A 39 -6.14 19.68 -6.07
C LEU A 39 -7.47 19.39 -5.40
N PHE A 40 -7.43 18.63 -4.33
CA PHE A 40 -8.56 18.36 -3.46
C PHE A 40 -8.24 18.87 -2.06
N PRO A 41 -9.21 19.41 -1.32
CA PRO A 41 -9.13 19.51 0.12
C PRO A 41 -8.87 18.11 0.73
N ASP A 42 -8.14 18.05 1.82
CA ASP A 42 -7.76 16.79 2.46
C ASP A 42 -8.95 16.03 3.07
N ASP A 43 -10.00 16.75 3.46
CA ASP A 43 -11.26 16.24 3.96
C ASP A 43 -12.22 15.71 2.85
N GLU A 44 -11.92 15.98 1.58
CA GLU A 44 -12.65 15.43 0.44
C GLU A 44 -12.01 14.16 -0.15
N LEU A 45 -10.89 13.70 0.39
CA LEU A 45 -10.21 12.49 -0.05
C LEU A 45 -10.39 11.37 0.97
N MET A 46 -10.98 10.27 0.52
CA MET A 46 -11.04 9.05 1.30
C MET A 46 -9.82 8.17 0.98
N ILE A 47 -9.13 7.73 2.02
CA ILE A 47 -8.07 6.74 1.90
C ILE A 47 -8.61 5.40 2.39
N LEU A 48 -8.72 4.44 1.49
CA LEU A 48 -9.09 3.07 1.79
C LEU A 48 -7.84 2.21 1.99
N PRO A 49 -7.93 1.10 2.74
CA PRO A 49 -6.81 0.21 2.95
C PRO A 49 -6.38 -0.43 1.62
N TYR A 50 -5.11 -0.74 1.51
CA TYR A 50 -4.58 -1.59 0.46
C TYR A 50 -4.23 -2.94 1.08
N ASN A 51 -5.14 -3.90 0.95
CA ASN A 51 -5.01 -5.23 1.52
C ASN A 51 -4.01 -6.08 0.74
N ARG A 52 -3.50 -7.15 1.34
CA ARG A 52 -2.53 -8.07 0.75
C ARG A 52 -3.08 -9.48 0.70
N VAL A 53 -2.70 -10.20 -0.36
CA VAL A 53 -2.90 -11.65 -0.44
C VAL A 53 -1.58 -12.30 -0.83
N VAL A 54 -1.30 -13.46 -0.25
CA VAL A 54 -0.01 -14.16 -0.40
C VAL A 54 -0.26 -15.60 -0.83
N LYS A 55 0.54 -16.07 -1.78
CA LYS A 55 0.34 -17.33 -2.48
C LYS A 55 0.69 -18.56 -1.66
N ASP A 56 1.66 -18.46 -0.76
CA ASP A 56 2.16 -19.58 0.02
C ASP A 56 2.73 -19.11 1.38
N LEU A 57 3.02 -20.05 2.25
CA LEU A 57 3.61 -19.81 3.57
C LEU A 57 5.13 -20.01 3.58
N ASN A 58 5.81 -19.89 2.44
CA ASN A 58 7.27 -20.08 2.33
C ASN A 58 7.74 -21.44 2.85
N GLY A 59 7.01 -22.49 2.53
CA GLY A 59 7.31 -23.86 2.95
C GLY A 59 6.95 -24.20 4.40
N LEU A 60 6.30 -23.27 5.10
CA LEU A 60 5.82 -23.54 6.48
C LEU A 60 4.41 -24.13 6.44
N GLU A 61 4.14 -24.99 7.41
CA GLU A 61 2.78 -25.38 7.78
C GLU A 61 2.13 -24.28 8.64
N LYS A 62 0.79 -24.29 8.76
CA LYS A 62 0.00 -23.30 9.49
C LYS A 62 0.54 -23.01 10.89
N GLU A 63 0.76 -24.07 11.68
CA GLU A 63 1.24 -23.95 13.06
C GLU A 63 2.64 -23.33 13.13
N GLY A 64 3.53 -23.73 12.22
CA GLY A 64 4.88 -23.18 12.13
C GLY A 64 4.89 -21.70 11.73
N PHE A 65 3.99 -21.31 10.84
CA PHE A 65 3.80 -19.93 10.44
C PHE A 65 3.24 -19.09 11.61
N LEU A 66 2.16 -19.55 12.26
CA LEU A 66 1.55 -18.85 13.39
C LEU A 66 2.56 -18.64 14.53
N LYS A 67 3.33 -19.67 14.88
CA LYS A 67 4.38 -19.57 15.90
C LYS A 67 5.43 -18.50 15.59
N LYS A 68 5.85 -18.37 14.33
CA LYS A 68 6.78 -17.31 13.92
C LYS A 68 6.14 -15.94 13.94
N ALA A 69 4.88 -15.84 13.55
CA ALA A 69 4.14 -14.59 13.60
C ALA A 69 3.91 -14.11 15.04
N GLU A 70 3.66 -15.03 15.98
CA GLU A 70 3.50 -14.72 17.42
C GLU A 70 4.76 -14.12 18.07
N GLU A 71 5.93 -14.30 17.48
CA GLU A 71 7.16 -13.64 17.97
C GLU A 71 7.06 -12.11 17.88
N LYS A 72 6.29 -11.58 16.91
CA LYS A 72 6.18 -10.16 16.61
C LYS A 72 4.79 -9.59 16.90
N PHE A 73 3.78 -10.44 16.86
CA PHE A 73 2.37 -10.03 17.00
C PHE A 73 1.70 -10.78 18.13
N GLU A 74 0.75 -10.13 18.78
CA GLU A 74 -0.28 -10.80 19.56
C GLU A 74 -1.33 -11.32 18.59
N ILE A 75 -1.64 -12.61 18.62
CA ILE A 75 -2.55 -13.25 17.67
C ILE A 75 -3.77 -13.79 18.40
N HIS A 76 -4.96 -13.46 17.93
CA HIS A 76 -6.22 -13.94 18.45
C HIS A 76 -7.03 -14.61 17.35
N LEU A 77 -7.46 -15.86 17.58
CA LEU A 77 -8.35 -16.56 16.66
C LEU A 77 -9.77 -15.94 16.76
N LEU A 78 -10.32 -15.52 15.62
CA LEU A 78 -11.67 -14.96 15.49
C LEU A 78 -12.64 -15.95 14.80
N GLY A 79 -12.13 -17.08 14.33
CA GLY A 79 -12.92 -18.08 13.61
C GLY A 79 -13.37 -17.60 12.25
N LYS A 80 -14.67 -17.66 11.98
CA LYS A 80 -15.24 -17.28 10.66
C LYS A 80 -15.71 -15.82 10.59
N GLU A 81 -15.54 -15.06 11.63
CA GLU A 81 -15.94 -13.65 11.67
C GLU A 81 -14.88 -12.79 10.96
N ALA A 82 -15.27 -12.18 9.84
CA ALA A 82 -14.38 -11.34 9.06
C ALA A 82 -13.97 -10.10 9.86
N PHE A 83 -12.67 -9.81 9.90
CA PHE A 83 -12.11 -8.74 10.70
C PHE A 83 -11.49 -7.63 9.84
N ALA A 84 -12.02 -6.42 9.98
CA ALA A 84 -11.41 -5.19 9.51
C ALA A 84 -10.77 -4.48 10.70
N PRO A 85 -9.46 -4.16 10.64
CA PRO A 85 -8.82 -3.38 11.70
C PRO A 85 -9.48 -2.03 11.90
N ASP A 86 -9.64 -1.61 13.15
CA ASP A 86 -10.24 -0.34 13.57
C ASP A 86 -9.21 0.67 14.10
N GLN A 87 -7.96 0.25 14.25
CA GLN A 87 -6.88 1.08 14.74
C GLN A 87 -5.53 0.70 14.13
N LYS A 88 -4.62 1.66 14.14
CA LYS A 88 -3.22 1.47 13.73
C LYS A 88 -2.54 0.38 14.56
N GLY A 89 -1.61 -0.35 13.94
CA GLY A 89 -0.88 -1.45 14.56
C GLY A 89 -1.68 -2.75 14.68
N THR A 90 -2.91 -2.77 14.10
CA THR A 90 -3.73 -3.98 14.04
C THR A 90 -3.93 -4.45 12.60
N PHE A 91 -4.06 -5.76 12.44
CA PHE A 91 -4.22 -6.41 11.14
C PHE A 91 -5.22 -7.55 11.25
N GLY A 92 -6.03 -7.73 10.23
CA GLY A 92 -6.75 -8.99 10.08
C GLY A 92 -5.94 -9.94 9.22
N MET A 93 -5.99 -11.21 9.56
CA MET A 93 -5.36 -12.26 8.78
C MET A 93 -6.35 -13.38 8.54
N TYR A 94 -6.53 -13.76 7.27
CA TYR A 94 -7.33 -14.91 6.88
C TYR A 94 -6.44 -16.03 6.38
N LEU A 95 -6.56 -17.19 7.03
CA LEU A 95 -5.76 -18.37 6.72
C LEU A 95 -6.61 -19.63 6.91
N GLU A 96 -6.71 -20.44 5.85
CA GLU A 96 -7.39 -21.75 5.87
C GLU A 96 -8.82 -21.71 6.42
N GLY A 97 -9.61 -20.73 5.97
CA GLY A 97 -11.01 -20.61 6.35
C GLY A 97 -11.27 -19.94 7.70
N GLU A 98 -10.22 -19.41 8.35
CA GLU A 98 -10.32 -18.77 9.66
C GLU A 98 -9.69 -17.38 9.65
N TRP A 99 -10.33 -16.46 10.38
CA TRP A 99 -9.81 -15.13 10.64
C TRP A 99 -9.05 -15.06 11.96
N TYR A 100 -7.99 -14.27 11.96
CA TYR A 100 -7.17 -13.94 13.11
C TYR A 100 -7.03 -12.43 13.21
N GLY A 101 -7.14 -11.89 14.41
CA GLY A 101 -6.73 -10.53 14.72
C GLY A 101 -5.27 -10.53 15.15
N LEU A 102 -4.46 -9.70 14.51
CA LEU A 102 -3.06 -9.49 14.85
C LEU A 102 -2.88 -8.09 15.40
N LYS A 103 -2.11 -7.95 16.47
CA LYS A 103 -1.67 -6.66 17.00
C LYS A 103 -0.15 -6.69 17.12
N ILE A 104 0.52 -5.68 16.56
CA ILE A 104 1.98 -5.57 16.68
C ILE A 104 2.37 -5.41 18.16
N ARG A 105 3.44 -6.07 18.58
CA ARG A 105 3.99 -5.88 19.92
C ARG A 105 4.70 -4.55 20.02
N PRO A 106 4.62 -3.83 21.15
CA PRO A 106 5.14 -2.46 21.29
C PRO A 106 6.63 -2.31 20.94
N GLU A 107 7.43 -3.33 21.19
CA GLU A 107 8.87 -3.33 20.88
C GLU A 107 9.21 -3.32 19.38
N TYR A 108 8.21 -3.54 18.52
CA TYR A 108 8.34 -3.50 17.05
C TYR A 108 7.61 -2.32 16.40
N GLU A 109 7.03 -1.45 17.21
CA GLU A 109 6.51 -0.16 16.75
C GLU A 109 7.68 0.80 16.44
N SER A 110 7.45 1.75 15.56
CA SER A 110 8.45 2.75 15.18
C SER A 110 7.83 4.14 15.10
N GLU A 111 8.55 5.14 15.57
CA GLU A 111 8.19 6.56 15.44
C GLU A 111 8.65 7.16 14.09
N ASP A 112 9.47 6.43 13.32
CA ASP A 112 9.86 6.88 11.98
C ASP A 112 8.64 6.96 11.06
N PRO A 113 8.46 8.05 10.32
CA PRO A 113 7.26 8.25 9.48
C PRO A 113 6.98 7.15 8.46
N VAL A 114 8.01 6.46 7.97
CA VAL A 114 7.86 5.36 7.01
C VAL A 114 7.86 4.01 7.70
N ALA A 115 8.81 3.74 8.59
CA ALA A 115 8.91 2.46 9.30
C ALA A 115 7.71 2.24 10.24
N GLY A 116 7.11 3.31 10.78
CA GLY A 116 5.92 3.25 11.63
C GLY A 116 4.59 3.10 10.89
N LEU A 117 4.57 3.03 9.56
CA LEU A 117 3.36 2.72 8.81
C LEU A 117 2.99 1.24 8.93
N ASP A 118 1.72 0.93 9.09
CA ASP A 118 1.25 -0.47 9.16
C ASP A 118 1.72 -1.32 7.98
N VAL A 119 1.80 -0.72 6.79
CA VAL A 119 2.32 -1.40 5.60
C VAL A 119 3.80 -1.77 5.72
N SER A 120 4.60 -0.93 6.37
CA SER A 120 6.02 -1.19 6.65
C SER A 120 6.17 -2.21 7.76
N ILE A 121 5.42 -2.06 8.84
CA ILE A 121 5.39 -3.01 9.97
C ILE A 121 5.09 -4.43 9.47
N LEU A 122 4.02 -4.60 8.69
CA LEU A 122 3.67 -5.91 8.13
C LEU A 122 4.78 -6.45 7.22
N GLN A 123 5.36 -5.60 6.38
CA GLN A 123 6.45 -5.97 5.48
C GLN A 123 7.69 -6.43 6.25
N ASP A 124 8.13 -5.63 7.23
CA ASP A 124 9.42 -5.80 7.88
C ASP A 124 9.37 -6.85 9.01
N GLN A 125 8.19 -7.06 9.62
CA GLN A 125 8.04 -8.00 10.72
C GLN A 125 7.48 -9.37 10.30
N LEU A 126 6.77 -9.46 9.16
CA LEU A 126 6.12 -10.71 8.76
C LEU A 126 6.40 -11.10 7.31
N LEU A 127 6.10 -10.24 6.33
CA LEU A 127 6.19 -10.61 4.91
C LEU A 127 7.64 -10.90 4.50
N GLY A 128 8.58 -10.07 4.91
CA GLY A 128 10.01 -10.25 4.64
C GLY A 128 10.60 -11.44 5.40
N PRO A 129 10.66 -11.40 6.73
CA PRO A 129 11.42 -12.37 7.52
C PRO A 129 10.78 -13.75 7.58
N VAL A 130 9.45 -13.85 7.54
CA VAL A 130 8.74 -15.15 7.68
C VAL A 130 8.36 -15.72 6.32
N LEU A 131 7.77 -14.89 5.45
CA LEU A 131 7.27 -15.33 4.14
C LEU A 131 8.31 -15.15 3.01
N GLY A 132 9.45 -14.51 3.29
CA GLY A 132 10.54 -14.35 2.32
C GLY A 132 10.19 -13.39 1.17
N ILE A 133 9.21 -12.50 1.36
CA ILE A 133 8.79 -11.52 0.37
C ILE A 133 9.65 -10.26 0.54
N GLY A 134 10.68 -10.10 -0.30
CA GLY A 134 11.61 -8.97 -0.21
C GLY A 134 11.05 -7.68 -0.79
N ASP A 135 10.88 -7.61 -2.10
CA ASP A 135 10.30 -6.43 -2.77
C ASP A 135 8.88 -6.76 -3.25
N PRO A 136 7.85 -6.24 -2.59
CA PRO A 136 6.46 -6.55 -2.93
C PRO A 136 6.02 -6.03 -4.31
N ARG A 137 6.84 -5.23 -5.01
CA ARG A 137 6.57 -4.76 -6.37
C ARG A 137 6.92 -5.80 -7.44
N THR A 138 7.84 -6.70 -7.12
CA THR A 138 8.43 -7.66 -8.07
C THR A 138 8.20 -9.12 -7.69
N ASP A 139 7.87 -9.40 -6.44
CA ASP A 139 7.58 -10.76 -5.97
C ASP A 139 6.18 -11.19 -6.48
N CYS A 140 6.15 -12.27 -7.28
CA CYS A 140 4.91 -12.81 -7.85
C CYS A 140 4.05 -13.61 -6.85
N ARG A 141 4.52 -13.79 -5.62
CA ARG A 141 3.78 -14.48 -4.56
C ARG A 141 2.87 -13.57 -3.75
N ILE A 142 2.96 -12.25 -3.93
CA ILE A 142 2.10 -11.27 -3.29
C ILE A 142 1.26 -10.53 -4.33
N ASP A 143 0.00 -10.27 -3.99
CA ASP A 143 -0.88 -9.39 -4.76
C ASP A 143 -1.64 -8.44 -3.82
N PHE A 144 -2.28 -7.42 -4.39
CA PHE A 144 -2.85 -6.30 -3.65
C PHE A 144 -4.32 -6.10 -4.01
N ILE A 145 -5.15 -5.96 -2.99
CA ILE A 145 -6.60 -5.78 -3.12
C ILE A 145 -7.00 -4.45 -2.50
N GLY A 146 -7.50 -3.52 -3.32
CA GLY A 146 -8.03 -2.26 -2.82
C GLY A 146 -9.23 -2.49 -1.89
N GLY A 147 -9.28 -1.76 -0.77
CA GLY A 147 -10.30 -1.92 0.27
C GLY A 147 -11.74 -1.78 -0.23
N ILE A 148 -11.95 -1.10 -1.36
CA ILE A 148 -13.26 -0.99 -2.02
C ILE A 148 -13.88 -2.35 -2.39
N ARG A 149 -13.08 -3.41 -2.53
CA ARG A 149 -13.56 -4.77 -2.83
C ARG A 149 -14.07 -5.52 -1.60
N GLY A 150 -13.83 -5.00 -0.41
CA GLY A 150 -14.28 -5.60 0.85
C GLY A 150 -13.52 -6.87 1.25
N LEU A 151 -13.85 -7.38 2.45
CA LEU A 151 -13.16 -8.54 3.05
C LEU A 151 -13.51 -9.86 2.36
N LYS A 152 -14.69 -10.00 1.79
CA LYS A 152 -15.10 -11.20 1.04
C LYS A 152 -14.19 -11.51 -0.15
N GLU A 153 -13.59 -10.48 -0.75
CA GLU A 153 -12.62 -10.68 -1.84
C GLU A 153 -11.32 -11.27 -1.29
N LEU A 154 -10.92 -10.93 -0.06
CA LEU A 154 -9.76 -11.54 0.61
C LEU A 154 -9.97 -13.04 0.83
N GLU A 155 -11.12 -13.40 1.39
CA GLU A 155 -11.51 -14.81 1.59
C GLU A 155 -11.50 -15.55 0.26
N ARG A 156 -12.21 -15.03 -0.75
CA ARG A 156 -12.30 -15.63 -2.09
C ARG A 156 -10.91 -15.89 -2.70
N ARG A 157 -10.01 -14.91 -2.60
CA ARG A 157 -8.65 -15.04 -3.14
C ARG A 157 -7.83 -16.06 -2.35
N ALA A 158 -7.88 -16.03 -1.02
CA ALA A 158 -7.15 -16.97 -0.19
C ALA A 158 -7.64 -18.42 -0.34
N ASP A 159 -8.95 -18.60 -0.59
CA ASP A 159 -9.55 -19.93 -0.81
C ASP A 159 -9.37 -20.45 -2.25
N SER A 160 -8.90 -19.62 -3.20
CA SER A 160 -8.80 -20.02 -4.62
C SER A 160 -7.35 -20.05 -5.13
N ASP A 161 -6.75 -18.92 -5.33
CA ASP A 161 -5.45 -18.76 -6.01
C ASP A 161 -4.31 -18.31 -5.07
N MET A 162 -4.66 -17.96 -3.85
CA MET A 162 -3.74 -17.57 -2.77
C MET A 162 -3.91 -18.49 -1.56
N LYS A 163 -3.08 -18.35 -0.55
CA LYS A 163 -3.13 -19.15 0.68
C LYS A 163 -3.47 -18.31 1.90
N LEU A 164 -3.13 -17.03 1.88
CA LEU A 164 -3.14 -16.13 3.02
C LEU A 164 -3.59 -14.74 2.58
N ALA A 165 -4.39 -14.08 3.39
CA ALA A 165 -4.79 -12.70 3.16
C ALA A 165 -4.64 -11.85 4.41
N PHE A 166 -4.33 -10.54 4.21
CA PHE A 166 -4.27 -9.54 5.27
C PHE A 166 -5.21 -8.38 4.98
N SER A 167 -6.10 -8.07 5.91
CA SER A 167 -6.82 -6.81 5.95
C SER A 167 -6.02 -5.79 6.76
N MET A 168 -5.93 -4.57 6.21
CA MET A 168 -5.09 -3.51 6.73
C MET A 168 -5.95 -2.39 7.32
N TYR A 169 -5.42 -1.69 8.32
CA TYR A 169 -5.93 -0.38 8.67
C TYR A 169 -5.54 0.64 7.59
N PRO A 170 -6.43 1.55 7.16
CA PRO A 170 -6.08 2.54 6.15
C PRO A 170 -5.05 3.54 6.68
N THR A 171 -4.03 3.82 5.88
CA THR A 171 -3.08 4.90 6.18
C THR A 171 -3.84 6.23 6.25
N SER A 172 -3.62 6.99 7.31
CA SER A 172 -4.26 8.30 7.49
C SER A 172 -3.62 9.38 6.62
N ILE A 173 -4.36 10.46 6.37
CA ILE A 173 -3.82 11.62 5.66
C ILE A 173 -2.66 12.26 6.45
N THR A 174 -2.73 12.24 7.78
CA THR A 174 -1.68 12.76 8.66
C THR A 174 -0.38 11.98 8.50
N GLU A 175 -0.44 10.65 8.45
CA GLU A 175 0.73 9.81 8.19
C GLU A 175 1.34 10.08 6.82
N LEU A 176 0.50 10.23 5.80
CA LEU A 176 0.97 10.57 4.45
C LEU A 176 1.70 11.92 4.42
N LEU A 177 1.15 12.92 5.10
CA LEU A 177 1.77 14.24 5.20
C LEU A 177 3.09 14.19 6.00
N ALA A 178 3.14 13.43 7.10
CA ALA A 178 4.36 13.24 7.88
C ALA A 178 5.50 12.63 7.05
N VAL A 179 5.21 11.62 6.22
CA VAL A 179 6.20 11.04 5.28
C VAL A 179 6.67 12.09 4.26
N ALA A 180 5.75 12.90 3.74
CA ALA A 180 6.07 13.94 2.77
C ALA A 180 6.94 15.05 3.39
N ASP A 181 6.62 15.50 4.60
CA ASP A 181 7.34 16.54 5.33
C ASP A 181 8.75 16.07 5.73
N ALA A 182 8.91 14.78 6.06
CA ALA A 182 10.21 14.16 6.26
C ALA A 182 11.04 14.02 4.97
N GLY A 183 10.49 14.38 3.81
CA GLY A 183 11.14 14.24 2.51
C GLY A 183 11.31 12.78 2.05
N GLN A 184 10.63 11.85 2.70
CA GLN A 184 10.67 10.43 2.43
C GLN A 184 9.63 10.01 1.39
N LEU A 185 9.65 8.74 0.99
CA LEU A 185 8.72 8.18 0.02
C LEU A 185 7.82 7.14 0.68
N MET A 186 6.53 7.20 0.37
CA MET A 186 5.59 6.17 0.77
C MET A 186 5.99 4.80 0.22
N PRO A 187 5.88 3.73 1.00
CA PRO A 187 6.01 2.36 0.49
C PRO A 187 5.03 2.08 -0.66
N PRO A 188 5.34 1.14 -1.54
CA PRO A 188 4.43 0.79 -2.63
C PRO A 188 3.11 0.22 -2.09
N LYS A 189 2.00 0.57 -2.76
CA LYS A 189 0.67 0.05 -2.41
C LYS A 189 0.25 0.30 -0.94
N SER A 190 0.56 1.51 -0.44
CA SER A 190 0.18 1.95 0.91
C SER A 190 -1.21 2.54 0.98
N THR A 191 -1.65 3.24 -0.07
CA THR A 191 -2.87 4.03 -0.06
C THR A 191 -3.73 3.75 -1.30
N TRP A 192 -5.03 3.65 -1.07
CA TRP A 192 -6.03 3.61 -2.14
C TRP A 192 -6.94 4.83 -2.00
N PHE A 193 -6.74 5.83 -2.86
CA PHE A 193 -7.54 7.04 -2.85
C PHE A 193 -8.86 6.89 -3.58
N GLU A 194 -9.93 7.42 -2.99
CA GLU A 194 -11.22 7.68 -3.62
C GLU A 194 -11.61 9.16 -3.41
N PRO A 195 -12.28 9.78 -4.41
CA PRO A 195 -12.63 9.24 -5.72
C PRO A 195 -11.42 9.09 -6.65
N LYS A 196 -11.45 8.07 -7.51
CA LYS A 196 -10.45 7.92 -8.59
C LYS A 196 -10.68 8.96 -9.69
N LEU A 197 -9.61 9.69 -10.04
CA LEU A 197 -9.65 10.58 -11.19
C LEU A 197 -9.86 9.77 -12.47
N ARG A 198 -10.82 10.22 -13.27
CA ARG A 198 -11.08 9.63 -14.58
C ARG A 198 -10.08 10.16 -15.61
N SER A 199 -9.47 9.26 -16.36
CA SER A 199 -8.60 9.59 -17.49
C SER A 199 -9.43 10.05 -18.69
N GLY A 200 -8.88 10.98 -19.51
CA GLY A 200 -9.47 11.38 -20.77
C GLY A 200 -10.53 12.49 -20.71
N LEU A 201 -10.91 12.96 -19.51
CA LEU A 201 -11.82 14.12 -19.40
C LEU A 201 -11.11 15.43 -19.75
N PHE A 202 -9.84 15.53 -19.42
CA PHE A 202 -8.99 16.66 -19.76
C PHE A 202 -7.69 16.16 -20.40
N ILE A 203 -7.24 16.85 -21.43
CA ILE A 203 -6.01 16.50 -22.14
C ILE A 203 -5.12 17.75 -22.17
N HIS A 204 -3.92 17.63 -21.63
CA HIS A 204 -2.89 18.65 -21.75
C HIS A 204 -1.93 18.27 -22.88
N ARG A 205 -1.88 19.11 -23.93
CA ARG A 205 -0.95 18.92 -25.03
C ARG A 205 0.45 19.37 -24.62
N LEU A 206 1.46 18.61 -25.01
CA LEU A 206 2.87 18.91 -24.75
C LEU A 206 3.58 19.59 -25.93
N SER A 207 2.86 19.89 -26.99
CA SER A 207 3.32 20.59 -28.20
C SER A 207 2.25 21.56 -28.65
#